data_381e47339bc7cdfd139e2f057f6f4cfb
#
_entry.id   381e47339bc7cdfd139e2f057f6f4cfb
#
_cell.length_a   1.000
_cell.length_b   1.000
_cell.length_c   1.000
_cell.angle_alpha   90.00
_cell.angle_beta   90.00
_cell.angle_gamma   90.00
#
_symmetry.space_group_name_H-M   'P 1'
#
loop_
_entity.id
_entity.type
_entity.pdbx_description
1 polymer ?
#
loop_
_entity_poly.entity_id
_entity_poly.type
_entity_poly.pdbx_seq_one_letter_code
_entity_poly.pdbx_strand_id
1 'polypeptide(L)'
;MKKLVSLLLAVMCLLTAVSAFAETTPATVTINAYNAEKVYGEVEVPYDPQRIAVLDMAALDIIDALGLGDRVVGSAKVTIEYLTDYNPDDSEGKIANLGSVKTADMEQVAICEPDVIFIGGRLSKSYADLEAIAPVVYLAVDYEKGVVQSTYDNAMAIASMFGKEADVDALFTEFAGRIDTLKPIVEGKNVLLSMYNNNALSLMATNSQLSIIANEMGAFNLSDTVGEYEKPAHGEDSSWETIINLNPEYMFVMDRSTATGAADEGVLGAREVIENDLVKELDVYKNGQIVYFIEHANVWYTSTGGVQALDCMLGDLEGALIPVEATAEAAAE
;
A
#
# COMPACT_ATOMS: atom_id res chain seq x y z
N MET A 1 73.01 -7.67 1.26
CA MET A 1 72.01 -8.69 1.59
C MET A 1 71.11 -8.35 2.76
N LYS A 2 71.63 -7.94 3.93
CA LYS A 2 70.80 -7.63 5.14
C LYS A 2 69.83 -6.43 4.90
N LYS A 3 70.21 -5.40 4.14
CA LYS A 3 69.33 -4.25 3.86
C LYS A 3 68.21 -4.57 2.87
N LEU A 4 68.39 -5.51 1.91
CA LEU A 4 67.37 -5.95 0.99
C LEU A 4 66.29 -6.82 1.65
N VAL A 5 66.73 -7.67 2.61
CA VAL A 5 65.82 -8.51 3.39
C VAL A 5 64.94 -7.66 4.32
N SER A 6 65.48 -6.59 4.91
CA SER A 6 64.75 -5.67 5.75
C SER A 6 63.66 -4.88 4.97
N LEU A 7 63.96 -4.54 3.70
CA LEU A 7 63.01 -3.83 2.82
C LEU A 7 61.87 -4.75 2.39
N LEU A 8 62.19 -6.01 2.05
CA LEU A 8 61.16 -7.01 1.71
C LEU A 8 60.23 -7.38 2.90
N LEU A 9 60.76 -7.45 4.12
CA LEU A 9 59.94 -7.66 5.33
C LEU A 9 59.03 -6.44 5.60
N ALA A 10 59.51 -5.22 5.41
CA ALA A 10 58.72 -4.02 5.60
C ALA A 10 57.59 -3.87 4.55
N VAL A 11 57.82 -4.26 3.31
CA VAL A 11 56.79 -4.29 2.24
C VAL A 11 55.77 -5.42 2.49
N MET A 12 56.20 -6.56 3.01
CA MET A 12 55.32 -7.66 3.34
C MET A 12 54.43 -7.35 4.57
N CYS A 13 54.95 -6.59 5.57
CA CYS A 13 54.13 -6.10 6.68
C CYS A 13 53.16 -4.96 6.29
N LEU A 14 53.47 -4.15 5.25
CA LEU A 14 52.55 -3.14 4.73
C LEU A 14 51.44 -3.76 3.86
N LEU A 15 51.69 -4.91 3.24
CA LEU A 15 50.64 -5.65 2.47
C LEU A 15 49.67 -6.45 3.35
N THR A 16 50.03 -6.71 4.63
CA THR A 16 49.12 -7.38 5.58
C THR A 16 48.27 -6.38 6.39
N ALA A 17 48.53 -5.07 6.31
CA ALA A 17 47.76 -4.05 7.05
C ALA A 17 46.58 -3.47 6.25
N VAL A 18 46.34 -3.95 5.03
CA VAL A 18 45.08 -3.77 4.31
C VAL A 18 44.19 -5.00 4.57
N SER A 19 44.09 -5.42 5.81
CA SER A 19 43.00 -6.25 6.29
C SER A 19 41.78 -5.37 6.36
N ALA A 20 41.03 -5.42 5.26
CA ALA A 20 39.64 -5.11 5.17
C ALA A 20 38.96 -4.88 6.54
N PHE A 21 38.58 -3.65 6.80
CA PHE A 21 37.29 -3.43 7.42
C PHE A 21 36.25 -3.84 6.34
N ALA A 22 36.07 -5.12 6.12
CA ALA A 22 34.82 -5.61 5.62
C ALA A 22 33.83 -5.25 6.73
N GLU A 23 33.04 -4.21 6.53
CA GLU A 23 31.80 -4.07 7.25
C GLU A 23 31.10 -5.42 7.07
N THR A 24 31.05 -6.22 8.12
CA THR A 24 30.29 -7.46 8.09
C THR A 24 28.84 -7.03 8.07
N THR A 25 28.20 -7.16 6.89
CA THR A 25 26.76 -7.01 6.76
C THR A 25 26.09 -7.77 7.90
N PRO A 26 25.24 -7.15 8.71
CA PRO A 26 24.60 -7.84 9.82
C PRO A 26 23.75 -9.00 9.26
N ALA A 27 23.72 -10.12 9.99
CA ALA A 27 22.90 -11.27 9.59
C ALA A 27 21.40 -10.98 9.76
N THR A 28 21.06 -10.07 10.69
CA THR A 28 19.69 -9.64 11.00
C THR A 28 19.63 -8.13 11.23
N VAL A 29 18.42 -7.58 11.11
CA VAL A 29 18.08 -6.20 11.41
C VAL A 29 16.79 -6.17 12.22
N THR A 30 16.64 -5.17 13.09
CA THR A 30 15.41 -4.92 13.84
C THR A 30 14.52 -3.96 13.07
N ILE A 31 13.27 -4.35 12.86
CA ILE A 31 12.24 -3.54 12.23
C ILE A 31 11.02 -3.43 13.13
N ASN A 32 10.14 -2.47 12.88
CA ASN A 32 8.83 -2.44 13.52
C ASN A 32 7.81 -3.20 12.64
N ALA A 33 7.20 -4.23 13.20
CA ALA A 33 6.21 -5.07 12.55
C ALA A 33 5.25 -5.66 13.59
N TYR A 34 4.20 -6.35 13.14
CA TYR A 34 3.32 -7.11 14.03
C TYR A 34 3.91 -8.49 14.29
N ASN A 35 3.80 -8.95 15.54
CA ASN A 35 4.16 -10.31 15.93
C ASN A 35 2.95 -11.28 15.83
N ALA A 36 3.14 -12.54 16.25
CA ALA A 36 2.10 -13.56 16.26
C ALA A 36 0.85 -13.17 17.06
N GLU A 37 1.02 -12.41 18.13
CA GLU A 37 -0.06 -11.91 19.01
C GLU A 37 -0.72 -10.64 18.46
N LYS A 38 -0.34 -10.18 17.27
CA LYS A 38 -0.77 -8.91 16.64
C LYS A 38 -0.40 -7.68 17.46
N VAL A 39 0.70 -7.73 18.16
CA VAL A 39 1.28 -6.58 18.85
C VAL A 39 2.32 -5.96 17.93
N TYR A 40 2.16 -4.66 17.65
CA TYR A 40 3.13 -3.90 16.86
C TYR A 40 4.33 -3.53 17.73
N GLY A 41 5.53 -3.79 17.23
CA GLY A 41 6.77 -3.50 17.95
C GLY A 41 8.01 -4.00 17.22
N GLU A 42 9.13 -4.03 17.91
CA GLU A 42 10.40 -4.46 17.35
C GLU A 42 10.41 -5.98 17.10
N VAL A 43 10.79 -6.35 15.87
CA VAL A 43 10.96 -7.73 15.40
C VAL A 43 12.31 -7.86 14.72
N GLU A 44 13.05 -8.92 15.04
CA GLU A 44 14.33 -9.23 14.39
C GLU A 44 14.07 -10.07 13.13
N VAL A 45 14.57 -9.61 11.98
CA VAL A 45 14.37 -10.22 10.67
C VAL A 45 15.69 -10.35 9.91
N PRO A 46 15.80 -11.20 8.87
CA PRO A 46 16.99 -11.30 8.06
C PRO A 46 17.36 -9.97 7.40
N TYR A 47 18.67 -9.66 7.36
CA TYR A 47 19.19 -8.58 6.54
C TYR A 47 19.60 -9.12 5.17
N ASP A 48 19.24 -8.39 4.11
CA ASP A 48 19.51 -8.71 2.70
C ASP A 48 19.01 -10.10 2.24
N PRO A 49 17.75 -10.50 2.58
CA PRO A 49 17.22 -11.79 2.16
C PRO A 49 17.20 -11.89 0.64
N GLN A 50 17.59 -13.07 0.10
CA GLN A 50 17.71 -13.32 -1.34
C GLN A 50 16.48 -14.03 -1.92
N ARG A 51 15.70 -14.69 -1.10
CA ARG A 51 14.52 -15.47 -1.50
C ARG A 51 13.30 -15.00 -0.71
N ILE A 52 12.43 -14.26 -1.37
CA ILE A 52 11.29 -13.58 -0.77
C ILE A 52 10.00 -14.28 -1.19
N ALA A 53 9.20 -14.75 -0.21
CA ALA A 53 7.83 -15.18 -0.42
C ALA A 53 6.87 -14.06 -0.01
N VAL A 54 5.92 -13.69 -0.87
CA VAL A 54 5.03 -12.55 -0.61
C VAL A 54 3.57 -12.96 -0.70
N LEU A 55 2.84 -12.77 0.39
CA LEU A 55 1.41 -13.07 0.53
C LEU A 55 0.59 -11.80 0.86
N ASP A 56 1.18 -10.62 0.63
CA ASP A 56 0.55 -9.32 0.81
C ASP A 56 0.87 -8.39 -0.36
N MET A 57 -0.16 -7.73 -0.92
CA MET A 57 0.03 -6.91 -2.12
C MET A 57 0.74 -5.59 -1.84
N ALA A 58 0.55 -4.99 -0.68
CA ALA A 58 1.26 -3.77 -0.31
C ALA A 58 2.76 -4.03 -0.07
N ALA A 59 3.11 -5.17 0.55
CA ALA A 59 4.50 -5.57 0.70
C ALA A 59 5.15 -5.88 -0.67
N LEU A 60 4.43 -6.55 -1.58
CA LEU A 60 4.91 -6.81 -2.95
C LEU A 60 5.16 -5.52 -3.72
N ASP A 61 4.25 -4.57 -3.62
CA ASP A 61 4.35 -3.23 -4.20
C ASP A 61 5.62 -2.50 -3.73
N ILE A 62 5.87 -2.49 -2.42
CA ILE A 62 7.06 -1.85 -1.84
C ILE A 62 8.35 -2.56 -2.31
N ILE A 63 8.36 -3.90 -2.33
CA ILE A 63 9.49 -4.70 -2.79
C ILE A 63 9.81 -4.37 -4.25
N ASP A 64 8.81 -4.28 -5.10
CA ASP A 64 8.95 -3.90 -6.51
C ASP A 64 9.45 -2.46 -6.66
N ALA A 65 8.83 -1.49 -5.99
CA ALA A 65 9.24 -0.08 -5.99
C ALA A 65 10.71 0.13 -5.58
N LEU A 66 11.21 -0.71 -4.67
CA LEU A 66 12.62 -0.70 -4.24
C LEU A 66 13.56 -1.44 -5.20
N GLY A 67 13.07 -1.97 -6.33
CA GLY A 67 13.86 -2.72 -7.32
C GLY A 67 14.38 -4.07 -6.80
N LEU A 68 13.61 -4.72 -5.94
CA LEU A 68 13.96 -6.01 -5.30
C LEU A 68 13.18 -7.20 -5.89
N GLY A 69 12.43 -6.97 -6.96
CA GLY A 69 11.55 -7.94 -7.58
C GLY A 69 12.22 -9.24 -8.02
N ASP A 70 13.47 -9.18 -8.46
CA ASP A 70 14.25 -10.37 -8.85
C ASP A 70 14.46 -11.38 -7.70
N ARG A 71 14.22 -10.97 -6.44
CA ARG A 71 14.32 -11.83 -5.25
C ARG A 71 13.02 -12.52 -4.90
N VAL A 72 11.90 -12.15 -5.53
CA VAL A 72 10.60 -12.77 -5.29
C VAL A 72 10.58 -14.15 -5.92
N VAL A 73 10.44 -15.20 -5.09
CA VAL A 73 10.41 -16.60 -5.52
C VAL A 73 8.99 -17.17 -5.53
N GLY A 74 8.05 -16.51 -4.87
CA GLY A 74 6.65 -16.90 -4.85
C GLY A 74 5.76 -15.76 -4.38
N SER A 75 4.55 -15.72 -4.90
CA SER A 75 3.56 -14.70 -4.61
C SER A 75 2.17 -15.29 -4.44
N ALA A 76 1.31 -14.61 -3.70
CA ALA A 76 -0.13 -14.82 -3.81
C ALA A 76 -0.61 -14.39 -5.20
N LYS A 77 -1.81 -14.85 -5.60
CA LYS A 77 -2.39 -14.41 -6.88
C LYS A 77 -2.49 -12.89 -6.94
N VAL A 78 -1.86 -12.30 -7.96
CA VAL A 78 -1.81 -10.85 -8.20
C VAL A 78 -3.00 -10.41 -9.04
N THR A 79 -3.64 -9.30 -8.64
CA THR A 79 -4.74 -8.66 -9.37
C THR A 79 -4.43 -7.20 -9.71
N ILE A 80 -3.24 -6.71 -9.35
CA ILE A 80 -2.79 -5.34 -9.57
C ILE A 80 -2.03 -5.30 -10.91
N GLU A 81 -2.41 -4.40 -11.81
CA GLU A 81 -1.92 -4.38 -13.19
C GLU A 81 -0.40 -4.18 -13.28
N TYR A 82 0.16 -3.25 -12.51
CA TYR A 82 1.61 -2.98 -12.51
C TYR A 82 2.45 -4.05 -11.78
N LEU A 83 1.82 -5.04 -11.12
CA LEU A 83 2.49 -6.16 -10.44
C LEU A 83 2.29 -7.50 -11.17
N THR A 84 1.78 -7.50 -12.39
CA THR A 84 1.45 -8.74 -13.13
C THR A 84 2.66 -9.63 -13.41
N ASP A 85 3.87 -9.08 -13.45
CA ASP A 85 5.10 -9.85 -13.59
C ASP A 85 5.32 -10.85 -12.44
N TYR A 86 4.71 -10.59 -11.27
CA TYR A 86 4.74 -11.46 -10.09
C TYR A 86 3.54 -12.39 -10.01
N ASN A 87 2.62 -12.36 -10.99
CA ASN A 87 1.48 -13.26 -10.98
C ASN A 87 1.93 -14.69 -11.30
N PRO A 88 1.70 -15.66 -10.40
CA PRO A 88 2.11 -17.03 -10.64
C PRO A 88 1.55 -17.64 -11.93
N ASP A 89 0.33 -17.23 -12.32
CA ASP A 89 -0.34 -17.73 -13.53
C ASP A 89 0.35 -17.26 -14.82
N ASP A 90 1.05 -16.12 -14.79
CA ASP A 90 1.65 -15.45 -15.97
C ASP A 90 3.19 -15.51 -15.97
N SER A 91 3.82 -15.92 -14.87
CA SER A 91 5.28 -15.88 -14.68
C SER A 91 6.08 -16.99 -15.39
N GLU A 92 5.44 -17.85 -16.18
CA GLU A 92 6.08 -19.01 -16.83
C GLU A 92 6.81 -19.95 -15.84
N GLY A 93 6.30 -20.02 -14.60
CA GLY A 93 6.87 -20.86 -13.53
C GLY A 93 8.06 -20.25 -12.78
N LYS A 94 8.38 -18.96 -13.01
CA LYS A 94 9.43 -18.26 -12.26
C LYS A 94 8.97 -17.90 -10.85
N ILE A 95 7.68 -17.58 -10.69
CA ILE A 95 7.05 -17.23 -9.43
C ILE A 95 6.12 -18.37 -9.02
N ALA A 96 6.35 -18.96 -7.84
CA ALA A 96 5.51 -20.02 -7.33
C ALA A 96 4.16 -19.47 -6.83
N ASN A 97 3.10 -20.26 -7.03
CA ASN A 97 1.77 -19.91 -6.54
C ASN A 97 1.66 -20.24 -5.04
N LEU A 98 1.66 -19.23 -4.19
CA LEU A 98 1.56 -19.37 -2.74
C LEU A 98 0.11 -19.33 -2.24
N GLY A 99 -0.88 -19.36 -3.15
CA GLY A 99 -2.30 -19.27 -2.82
C GLY A 99 -2.84 -17.84 -2.96
N SER A 100 -3.45 -17.30 -1.92
CA SER A 100 -4.06 -15.97 -1.94
C SER A 100 -3.69 -15.15 -0.70
N VAL A 101 -3.96 -13.86 -0.72
CA VAL A 101 -3.81 -12.97 0.46
C VAL A 101 -4.68 -13.37 1.66
N LYS A 102 -5.59 -14.36 1.51
CA LYS A 102 -6.48 -14.87 2.56
C LYS A 102 -6.14 -16.28 3.01
N THR A 103 -5.48 -17.06 2.14
CA THR A 103 -5.20 -18.48 2.37
C THR A 103 -3.87 -18.82 1.72
N ALA A 104 -2.86 -19.15 2.53
CA ALA A 104 -1.56 -19.59 2.05
C ALA A 104 -1.58 -21.08 1.71
N ASP A 105 -0.88 -21.46 0.66
CA ASP A 105 -0.51 -22.85 0.35
C ASP A 105 0.82 -23.16 1.05
N MET A 106 0.76 -23.74 2.23
CA MET A 106 1.92 -24.01 3.09
C MET A 106 2.93 -24.94 2.42
N GLU A 107 2.49 -25.88 1.57
CA GLU A 107 3.38 -26.77 0.84
C GLU A 107 4.19 -26.00 -0.20
N GLN A 108 3.53 -25.13 -0.97
CA GLN A 108 4.20 -24.30 -1.96
C GLN A 108 5.15 -23.27 -1.31
N VAL A 109 4.75 -22.68 -0.19
CA VAL A 109 5.64 -21.78 0.59
C VAL A 109 6.90 -22.54 1.02
N ALA A 110 6.77 -23.77 1.55
CA ALA A 110 7.91 -24.55 1.97
C ALA A 110 8.81 -24.98 0.79
N ILE A 111 8.22 -25.35 -0.35
CA ILE A 111 8.95 -25.72 -1.59
C ILE A 111 9.79 -24.54 -2.10
N CYS A 112 9.34 -23.31 -1.93
CA CYS A 112 10.07 -22.12 -2.34
C CYS A 112 11.36 -21.90 -1.53
N GLU A 113 11.55 -22.55 -0.38
CA GLU A 113 12.70 -22.33 0.50
C GLU A 113 12.99 -20.83 0.71
N PRO A 114 12.03 -20.02 1.20
CA PRO A 114 12.23 -18.59 1.34
C PRO A 114 13.15 -18.26 2.53
N ASP A 115 13.88 -17.14 2.41
CA ASP A 115 14.64 -16.56 3.54
C ASP A 115 13.72 -15.74 4.46
N VAL A 116 12.61 -15.21 3.87
CA VAL A 116 11.62 -14.37 4.57
C VAL A 116 10.25 -14.51 3.90
N ILE A 117 9.19 -14.40 4.71
CA ILE A 117 7.80 -14.45 4.25
C ILE A 117 7.08 -13.15 4.66
N PHE A 118 6.55 -12.41 3.68
CA PHE A 118 5.75 -11.22 3.94
C PHE A 118 4.27 -11.57 3.95
N ILE A 119 3.55 -11.15 5.00
CA ILE A 119 2.11 -11.33 5.15
C ILE A 119 1.39 -10.04 5.55
N GLY A 120 0.10 -9.95 5.20
CA GLY A 120 -0.82 -8.92 5.69
C GLY A 120 -1.79 -9.45 6.76
N GLY A 121 -2.65 -8.56 7.24
CA GLY A 121 -3.58 -8.84 8.35
C GLY A 121 -4.52 -10.02 8.15
N ARG A 122 -4.88 -10.34 6.89
CA ARG A 122 -5.77 -11.46 6.56
C ARG A 122 -5.16 -12.83 6.86
N LEU A 123 -3.82 -12.92 6.84
CA LEU A 123 -3.07 -14.16 7.14
C LEU A 123 -2.51 -14.20 8.56
N SER A 124 -2.84 -13.23 9.42
CA SER A 124 -2.34 -13.18 10.79
C SER A 124 -2.58 -14.45 11.61
N LYS A 125 -3.64 -15.22 11.31
CA LYS A 125 -3.92 -16.51 11.98
C LYS A 125 -2.97 -17.62 11.55
N SER A 126 -2.33 -17.49 10.40
CA SER A 126 -1.36 -18.45 9.85
C SER A 126 0.09 -18.08 10.20
N TYR A 127 0.30 -17.04 11.01
CA TYR A 127 1.63 -16.54 11.36
C TYR A 127 2.55 -17.65 11.88
N ALA A 128 2.10 -18.39 12.91
CA ALA A 128 2.92 -19.43 13.55
C ALA A 128 3.24 -20.61 12.60
N ASP A 129 2.33 -20.98 11.72
CA ASP A 129 2.55 -22.05 10.73
C ASP A 129 3.56 -21.60 9.66
N LEU A 130 3.50 -20.33 9.22
CA LEU A 130 4.44 -19.75 8.28
C LEU A 130 5.82 -19.54 8.93
N GLU A 131 5.88 -19.09 10.18
CA GLU A 131 7.11 -18.91 10.94
C GLU A 131 7.88 -20.23 11.14
N ALA A 132 7.17 -21.37 11.16
CA ALA A 132 7.80 -22.68 11.19
C ALA A 132 8.56 -23.01 9.86
N ILE A 133 8.29 -22.28 8.77
CA ILE A 133 8.99 -22.44 7.49
C ILE A 133 10.14 -21.44 7.39
N ALA A 134 9.89 -20.13 7.60
CA ALA A 134 10.88 -19.07 7.54
C ALA A 134 10.43 -17.85 8.37
N PRO A 135 11.34 -16.91 8.72
CA PRO A 135 10.99 -15.67 9.40
C PRO A 135 9.84 -14.93 8.71
N VAL A 136 8.86 -14.45 9.49
CA VAL A 136 7.67 -13.76 8.99
C VAL A 136 7.74 -12.27 9.27
N VAL A 137 7.54 -11.46 8.25
CA VAL A 137 7.32 -10.02 8.34
C VAL A 137 5.83 -9.75 8.14
N TYR A 138 5.15 -9.40 9.23
CA TYR A 138 3.73 -9.06 9.20
C TYR A 138 3.57 -7.54 9.27
N LEU A 139 3.21 -6.95 8.13
CA LEU A 139 2.91 -5.52 8.00
C LEU A 139 1.41 -5.32 7.73
N ALA A 140 0.88 -4.20 8.20
CA ALA A 140 -0.49 -3.79 7.93
C ALA A 140 -0.60 -2.26 7.97
N VAL A 141 -1.61 -1.71 7.32
CA VAL A 141 -1.92 -0.28 7.40
C VAL A 141 -2.56 0.01 8.76
N ASP A 142 -1.98 0.94 9.48
CA ASP A 142 -2.54 1.53 10.69
C ASP A 142 -3.34 2.79 10.31
N TYR A 143 -4.63 2.63 10.09
CA TYR A 143 -5.50 3.72 9.67
C TYR A 143 -5.66 4.84 10.71
N GLU A 144 -5.32 4.60 11.98
CA GLU A 144 -5.29 5.66 13.00
C GLU A 144 -4.14 6.64 12.77
N LYS A 145 -3.05 6.17 12.16
CA LYS A 145 -1.94 7.03 11.71
C LYS A 145 -2.21 7.69 10.35
N GLY A 146 -3.19 7.22 9.60
CA GLY A 146 -3.43 7.56 8.21
C GLY A 146 -2.64 6.70 7.22
N VAL A 147 -3.15 6.65 5.99
CA VAL A 147 -2.57 5.79 4.93
C VAL A 147 -1.14 6.21 4.60
N VAL A 148 -0.86 7.50 4.46
CA VAL A 148 0.46 8.01 4.03
C VAL A 148 1.54 7.67 5.06
N GLN A 149 1.31 8.01 6.34
CA GLN A 149 2.29 7.73 7.38
C GLN A 149 2.49 6.22 7.59
N SER A 150 1.41 5.44 7.53
CA SER A 150 1.51 3.99 7.68
C SER A 150 2.23 3.33 6.50
N THR A 151 2.03 3.83 5.29
CA THR A 151 2.76 3.37 4.10
C THR A 151 4.25 3.69 4.23
N TYR A 152 4.59 4.90 4.70
CA TYR A 152 5.98 5.28 4.98
C TYR A 152 6.62 4.35 5.99
N ASP A 153 5.96 4.12 7.15
CA ASP A 153 6.48 3.25 8.22
C ASP A 153 6.75 1.82 7.68
N ASN A 154 5.82 1.26 6.91
CA ASN A 154 5.96 -0.08 6.32
C ASN A 154 7.05 -0.13 5.23
N ALA A 155 7.15 0.91 4.38
CA ALA A 155 8.19 1.01 3.38
C ALA A 155 9.58 1.13 4.02
N MET A 156 9.73 1.93 5.08
CA MET A 156 10.96 2.04 5.85
C MET A 156 11.34 0.73 6.53
N ALA A 157 10.36 -0.02 7.07
CA ALA A 157 10.60 -1.33 7.66
C ALA A 157 11.18 -2.31 6.61
N ILE A 158 10.60 -2.37 5.40
CA ILE A 158 11.14 -3.19 4.31
C ILE A 158 12.50 -2.64 3.85
N ALA A 159 12.61 -1.34 3.59
CA ALA A 159 13.83 -0.70 3.08
C ALA A 159 15.04 -0.94 3.99
N SER A 160 14.86 -0.90 5.32
CA SER A 160 15.94 -1.13 6.28
C SER A 160 16.49 -2.57 6.24
N MET A 161 15.69 -3.53 5.78
CA MET A 161 16.19 -4.90 5.53
C MET A 161 17.18 -4.96 4.38
N PHE A 162 17.23 -3.94 3.51
CA PHE A 162 18.04 -3.92 2.27
C PHE A 162 18.95 -2.70 2.15
N GLY A 163 19.01 -1.83 3.17
CA GLY A 163 19.80 -0.60 3.15
C GLY A 163 19.30 0.42 2.11
N LYS A 164 17.97 0.52 1.92
CA LYS A 164 17.32 1.36 0.90
C LYS A 164 16.44 2.48 1.48
N GLU A 165 16.68 2.86 2.73
CA GLU A 165 15.88 3.88 3.45
C GLU A 165 15.87 5.24 2.72
N ALA A 166 16.99 5.61 2.11
CA ALA A 166 17.10 6.87 1.37
C ALA A 166 16.20 6.90 0.11
N ASP A 167 15.92 5.75 -0.50
CA ASP A 167 15.03 5.63 -1.66
C ASP A 167 13.59 5.94 -1.21
N VAL A 168 13.18 5.44 -0.04
CA VAL A 168 11.86 5.72 0.55
C VAL A 168 11.72 7.19 0.91
N ASP A 169 12.72 7.79 1.58
CA ASP A 169 12.69 9.21 1.95
C ASP A 169 12.53 10.13 0.73
N ALA A 170 13.18 9.78 -0.40
CA ALA A 170 13.08 10.54 -1.63
C ALA A 170 11.66 10.49 -2.21
N LEU A 171 11.04 9.29 -2.28
CA LEU A 171 9.66 9.09 -2.77
C LEU A 171 8.65 9.85 -1.91
N PHE A 172 8.75 9.75 -0.59
CA PHE A 172 7.80 10.43 0.30
C PHE A 172 7.98 11.95 0.35
N THR A 173 9.17 12.47 0.03
CA THR A 173 9.36 13.90 -0.21
C THR A 173 8.57 14.37 -1.43
N GLU A 174 8.56 13.60 -2.52
CA GLU A 174 7.77 13.88 -3.71
C GLU A 174 6.26 13.81 -3.42
N PHE A 175 5.80 12.75 -2.75
CA PHE A 175 4.39 12.59 -2.38
C PHE A 175 3.88 13.73 -1.50
N ALA A 176 4.68 14.19 -0.55
CA ALA A 176 4.34 15.36 0.28
C ALA A 176 4.09 16.61 -0.57
N GLY A 177 4.93 16.87 -1.58
CA GLY A 177 4.76 17.99 -2.51
C GLY A 177 3.47 17.90 -3.33
N ARG A 178 3.08 16.71 -3.75
CA ARG A 178 1.81 16.45 -4.47
C ARG A 178 0.60 16.66 -3.56
N ILE A 179 0.66 16.17 -2.32
CA ILE A 179 -0.38 16.37 -1.30
C ILE A 179 -0.54 17.87 -1.01
N ASP A 180 0.55 18.61 -0.85
CA ASP A 180 0.52 20.06 -0.61
C ASP A 180 -0.15 20.84 -1.76
N THR A 181 -0.06 20.32 -3.00
CA THR A 181 -0.74 20.89 -4.17
C THR A 181 -2.24 20.60 -4.16
N LEU A 182 -2.65 19.41 -3.73
CA LEU A 182 -4.06 18.98 -3.67
C LEU A 182 -4.82 19.54 -2.46
N LYS A 183 -4.12 19.69 -1.35
CA LYS A 183 -4.70 20.08 -0.06
C LYS A 183 -5.60 21.35 -0.15
N PRO A 184 -5.17 22.48 -0.77
CA PRO A 184 -6.00 23.70 -0.82
C PRO A 184 -7.35 23.53 -1.51
N ILE A 185 -7.53 22.47 -2.31
CA ILE A 185 -8.76 22.22 -3.08
C ILE A 185 -9.88 21.71 -2.15
N VAL A 186 -9.52 20.86 -1.17
CA VAL A 186 -10.48 20.17 -0.32
C VAL A 186 -10.33 20.50 1.17
N GLU A 187 -9.29 21.22 1.59
CA GLU A 187 -9.06 21.60 2.99
C GLU A 187 -10.27 22.35 3.58
N GLY A 188 -10.79 21.86 4.69
CA GLY A 188 -11.97 22.40 5.36
C GLY A 188 -13.29 22.20 4.63
N LYS A 189 -13.31 21.51 3.47
CA LYS A 189 -14.54 21.15 2.76
C LYS A 189 -15.26 20.00 3.43
N ASN A 190 -16.59 20.03 3.40
CA ASN A 190 -17.44 18.94 3.84
C ASN A 190 -17.46 17.86 2.76
N VAL A 191 -16.86 16.71 3.04
CA VAL A 191 -16.79 15.60 2.10
C VAL A 191 -17.53 14.38 2.62
N LEU A 192 -17.95 13.51 1.71
CA LEU A 192 -18.49 12.20 2.02
C LEU A 192 -17.54 11.13 1.50
N LEU A 193 -16.87 10.43 2.41
CA LEU A 193 -16.08 9.25 2.06
C LEU A 193 -17.00 8.03 2.01
N SER A 194 -16.98 7.29 0.91
CA SER A 194 -17.94 6.20 0.69
C SER A 194 -17.34 5.06 -0.12
N MET A 195 -17.97 3.89 0.01
CA MET A 195 -17.63 2.68 -0.74
C MET A 195 -18.88 2.13 -1.41
N TYR A 196 -18.79 1.90 -2.70
CA TYR A 196 -19.82 1.19 -3.46
C TYR A 196 -19.53 -0.31 -3.46
N ASN A 197 -20.54 -1.11 -3.17
CA ASN A 197 -20.46 -2.57 -3.21
C ASN A 197 -21.84 -3.19 -3.50
N ASN A 198 -21.97 -3.96 -4.58
CA ASN A 198 -23.16 -4.73 -4.93
C ASN A 198 -24.48 -3.93 -4.86
N ASN A 199 -24.56 -2.82 -5.57
CA ASN A 199 -25.71 -1.90 -5.62
C ASN A 199 -25.98 -1.11 -4.32
N ALA A 200 -25.09 -1.18 -3.34
CA ALA A 200 -25.18 -0.44 -2.09
C ALA A 200 -24.04 0.57 -1.94
N LEU A 201 -24.33 1.71 -1.33
CA LEU A 201 -23.35 2.72 -0.97
C LEU A 201 -23.21 2.74 0.56
N SER A 202 -22.01 2.51 1.04
CA SER A 202 -21.68 2.53 2.47
C SER A 202 -20.84 3.74 2.81
N LEU A 203 -21.08 4.37 3.97
CA LEU A 203 -20.25 5.44 4.48
C LEU A 203 -18.94 4.90 5.05
N MET A 204 -17.84 5.59 4.76
CA MET A 204 -16.51 5.23 5.26
C MET A 204 -16.03 6.25 6.31
N ALA A 205 -15.46 5.74 7.38
CA ALA A 205 -14.84 6.59 8.40
C ALA A 205 -13.57 7.29 7.86
N THR A 206 -13.15 8.33 8.55
CA THR A 206 -11.87 9.00 8.26
C THR A 206 -10.70 8.03 8.34
N ASN A 207 -10.66 7.13 9.33
CA ASN A 207 -9.64 6.08 9.47
C ASN A 207 -9.92 4.87 8.56
N SER A 208 -9.92 5.07 7.27
CA SER A 208 -10.17 4.06 6.24
C SER A 208 -9.16 4.16 5.08
N GLN A 209 -9.36 3.38 4.02
CA GLN A 209 -8.55 3.44 2.79
C GLN A 209 -8.54 4.85 2.15
N LEU A 210 -9.61 5.63 2.38
CA LEU A 210 -9.73 7.00 1.88
C LEU A 210 -9.18 8.06 2.84
N SER A 211 -8.47 7.67 3.89
CA SER A 211 -8.00 8.57 4.96
C SER A 211 -7.13 9.73 4.46
N ILE A 212 -6.41 9.56 3.34
CA ILE A 212 -5.60 10.61 2.74
C ILE A 212 -6.38 11.90 2.49
N ILE A 213 -7.67 11.80 2.14
CA ILE A 213 -8.53 12.94 1.82
C ILE A 213 -8.83 13.76 3.09
N ALA A 214 -9.07 13.10 4.21
CA ALA A 214 -9.38 13.77 5.47
C ALA A 214 -8.13 14.10 6.29
N ASN A 215 -7.20 13.15 6.45
CA ASN A 215 -6.05 13.33 7.34
C ASN A 215 -5.00 14.25 6.71
N GLU A 216 -4.55 13.94 5.50
CA GLU A 216 -3.44 14.68 4.89
C GLU A 216 -3.93 15.92 4.14
N MET A 217 -5.07 15.82 3.44
CA MET A 217 -5.62 16.94 2.68
C MET A 217 -6.56 17.82 3.50
N GLY A 218 -6.91 17.43 4.74
CA GLY A 218 -7.63 18.28 5.70
C GLY A 218 -9.11 18.48 5.42
N ALA A 219 -9.76 17.59 4.67
CA ALA A 219 -11.20 17.63 4.46
C ALA A 219 -11.96 17.16 5.71
N PHE A 220 -13.18 17.68 5.91
CA PHE A 220 -14.07 17.25 7.00
C PHE A 220 -15.00 16.13 6.50
N ASN A 221 -14.80 14.92 7.01
CA ASN A 221 -15.61 13.77 6.62
C ASN A 221 -16.96 13.74 7.33
N LEU A 222 -18.04 14.00 6.60
CA LEU A 222 -19.41 13.98 7.12
C LEU A 222 -19.86 12.59 7.58
N SER A 223 -19.25 11.51 7.05
CA SER A 223 -19.55 10.14 7.48
C SER A 223 -19.31 9.93 8.98
N ASP A 224 -18.38 10.67 9.59
CA ASP A 224 -18.07 10.55 11.01
C ASP A 224 -19.12 11.22 11.90
N THR A 225 -20.01 12.05 11.33
CA THR A 225 -21.10 12.72 12.05
C THR A 225 -22.37 11.86 12.15
N VAL A 226 -22.44 10.77 11.39
CA VAL A 226 -23.63 9.89 11.30
C VAL A 226 -23.49 8.75 12.29
N GLY A 227 -23.81 9.03 13.58
CA GLY A 227 -23.95 8.04 14.66
C GLY A 227 -22.67 7.27 15.05
N GLU A 228 -22.67 6.67 16.25
CA GLU A 228 -21.68 5.65 16.60
C GLU A 228 -22.09 4.33 15.92
N TYR A 229 -21.61 4.14 14.69
CA TYR A 229 -21.63 2.81 14.11
C TYR A 229 -20.46 2.01 14.69
N GLU A 230 -20.71 0.82 15.22
CA GLU A 230 -19.71 -0.23 15.20
C GLU A 230 -19.46 -0.51 13.71
N LYS A 231 -18.53 0.25 13.11
CA LYS A 231 -18.30 0.26 11.67
C LYS A 231 -17.71 -1.11 11.28
N PRO A 232 -18.45 -1.99 10.61
CA PRO A 232 -17.85 -3.17 10.02
C PRO A 232 -16.79 -2.70 9.01
N ALA A 233 -15.80 -3.54 8.73
CA ALA A 233 -14.69 -3.21 7.83
C ALA A 233 -15.11 -2.73 6.43
N HIS A 234 -16.40 -2.83 6.09
CA HIS A 234 -16.99 -2.48 4.80
C HIS A 234 -18.09 -1.42 4.88
N GLY A 235 -18.24 -0.72 6.03
CA GLY A 235 -19.32 0.25 6.25
C GLY A 235 -20.71 -0.39 6.39
N GLU A 236 -21.70 0.41 6.77
CA GLU A 236 -23.12 0.03 6.71
C GLU A 236 -23.77 0.68 5.49
N ASP A 237 -24.73 -0.01 4.87
CA ASP A 237 -25.50 0.53 3.75
C ASP A 237 -26.23 1.80 4.19
N SER A 238 -26.03 2.89 3.48
CA SER A 238 -26.60 4.19 3.78
C SER A 238 -27.83 4.44 2.96
N SER A 239 -28.85 5.02 3.59
CA SER A 239 -30.00 5.46 2.84
C SER A 239 -29.68 6.72 2.04
N TRP A 240 -30.32 6.87 0.85
CA TRP A 240 -30.22 8.09 0.05
C TRP A 240 -30.68 9.32 0.82
N GLU A 241 -31.65 9.16 1.72
CA GLU A 241 -32.11 10.23 2.60
C GLU A 241 -30.99 10.77 3.50
N THR A 242 -30.17 9.87 4.07
CA THR A 242 -29.00 10.26 4.88
C THR A 242 -28.01 11.07 4.04
N ILE A 243 -27.67 10.61 2.82
CA ILE A 243 -26.73 11.29 1.94
C ILE A 243 -27.23 12.67 1.52
N ILE A 244 -28.53 12.79 1.20
CA ILE A 244 -29.18 14.07 0.85
C ILE A 244 -29.13 15.04 2.02
N ASN A 245 -29.42 14.57 3.23
CA ASN A 245 -29.41 15.41 4.43
C ASN A 245 -28.00 15.90 4.82
N LEU A 246 -26.96 15.10 4.54
CA LEU A 246 -25.57 15.48 4.76
C LEU A 246 -25.13 16.57 3.78
N ASN A 247 -25.65 16.59 2.57
CA ASN A 247 -25.38 17.57 1.52
C ASN A 247 -23.89 17.92 1.37
N PRO A 248 -23.04 16.95 0.98
CA PRO A 248 -21.59 17.14 0.91
C PRO A 248 -21.20 18.08 -0.25
N GLU A 249 -20.06 18.79 -0.10
CA GLU A 249 -19.45 19.55 -1.18
C GLU A 249 -18.71 18.62 -2.17
N TYR A 250 -18.11 17.52 -1.66
CA TYR A 250 -17.51 16.47 -2.49
C TYR A 250 -17.96 15.08 -2.02
N MET A 251 -18.10 14.16 -2.97
CA MET A 251 -18.25 12.74 -2.66
C MET A 251 -17.06 11.98 -3.27
N PHE A 252 -16.41 11.14 -2.47
CA PHE A 252 -15.37 10.24 -2.91
C PHE A 252 -15.87 8.81 -2.78
N VAL A 253 -15.88 8.08 -3.90
CA VAL A 253 -16.50 6.77 -4.03
C VAL A 253 -15.46 5.73 -4.44
N MET A 254 -15.11 4.82 -3.55
CA MET A 254 -14.31 3.64 -3.87
C MET A 254 -15.22 2.51 -4.36
N ASP A 255 -14.97 1.99 -5.55
CA ASP A 255 -15.76 0.88 -6.13
C ASP A 255 -15.16 -0.48 -5.78
N ARG A 256 -15.63 -1.08 -4.67
CA ARG A 256 -15.20 -2.39 -4.24
C ARG A 256 -15.69 -3.51 -5.17
N SER A 257 -16.83 -3.38 -5.82
CA SER A 257 -17.34 -4.40 -6.75
C SER A 257 -16.38 -4.57 -7.92
N THR A 258 -15.93 -3.46 -8.50
CA THR A 258 -14.89 -3.45 -9.54
C THR A 258 -13.55 -3.95 -9.00
N ALA A 259 -13.14 -3.48 -7.81
CA ALA A 259 -11.85 -3.83 -7.19
C ALA A 259 -11.65 -5.34 -7.00
N THR A 260 -12.71 -6.07 -6.67
CA THR A 260 -12.64 -7.50 -6.38
C THR A 260 -12.96 -8.39 -7.57
N GLY A 261 -13.51 -7.82 -8.66
CA GLY A 261 -14.02 -8.58 -9.80
C GLY A 261 -15.11 -9.59 -9.41
N ALA A 262 -15.73 -9.42 -8.23
CA ALA A 262 -16.67 -10.35 -7.62
C ALA A 262 -18.09 -9.75 -7.55
N ALA A 263 -18.46 -8.97 -8.57
CA ALA A 263 -19.82 -8.45 -8.68
C ALA A 263 -20.81 -9.61 -8.92
N ASP A 264 -21.90 -9.63 -8.17
CA ASP A 264 -22.98 -10.59 -8.36
C ASP A 264 -23.70 -10.33 -9.69
N GLU A 265 -24.44 -11.33 -10.21
CA GLU A 265 -25.24 -11.15 -11.42
C GLU A 265 -26.31 -10.07 -11.19
N GLY A 266 -26.34 -9.07 -12.11
CA GLY A 266 -27.27 -7.93 -12.02
C GLY A 266 -26.76 -6.75 -11.20
N VAL A 267 -25.48 -6.74 -10.77
CA VAL A 267 -24.85 -5.56 -10.18
C VAL A 267 -24.64 -4.50 -11.26
N LEU A 268 -25.12 -3.28 -10.98
CA LEU A 268 -24.96 -2.12 -11.83
C LEU A 268 -23.61 -1.43 -11.56
N GLY A 269 -23.18 -0.56 -12.46
CA GLY A 269 -21.99 0.27 -12.21
C GLY A 269 -22.23 1.29 -11.10
N ALA A 270 -21.17 1.65 -10.36
CA ALA A 270 -21.29 2.62 -9.26
C ALA A 270 -21.97 3.93 -9.69
N ARG A 271 -21.60 4.48 -10.85
CA ARG A 271 -22.22 5.70 -11.39
C ARG A 271 -23.72 5.55 -11.64
N GLU A 272 -24.14 4.41 -12.17
CA GLU A 272 -25.54 4.17 -12.51
C GLU A 272 -26.43 4.11 -11.27
N VAL A 273 -25.93 3.57 -10.16
CA VAL A 273 -26.66 3.50 -8.89
C VAL A 273 -26.64 4.84 -8.16
N ILE A 274 -25.48 5.49 -8.11
CA ILE A 274 -25.28 6.71 -7.32
C ILE A 274 -25.93 7.93 -8.00
N GLU A 275 -25.81 8.05 -9.32
CA GLU A 275 -26.39 9.15 -10.08
C GLU A 275 -27.90 8.96 -10.35
N ASN A 276 -28.66 8.59 -9.29
CA ASN A 276 -30.10 8.50 -9.34
C ASN A 276 -30.77 9.88 -9.32
N ASP A 277 -32.10 9.94 -9.50
CA ASP A 277 -32.85 11.20 -9.61
C ASP A 277 -32.72 12.08 -8.36
N LEU A 278 -32.52 11.50 -7.18
CA LEU A 278 -32.37 12.25 -5.93
C LEU A 278 -30.98 12.91 -5.83
N VAL A 279 -29.92 12.17 -6.17
CA VAL A 279 -28.54 12.68 -6.14
C VAL A 279 -28.33 13.75 -7.23
N LYS A 280 -28.97 13.63 -8.40
CA LYS A 280 -28.88 14.63 -9.46
C LYS A 280 -29.41 16.01 -9.06
N GLU A 281 -30.23 16.09 -8.05
CA GLU A 281 -30.70 17.38 -7.51
C GLU A 281 -29.70 18.07 -6.57
N LEU A 282 -28.70 17.35 -6.06
CA LEU A 282 -27.69 17.87 -5.14
C LEU A 282 -26.63 18.72 -5.88
N ASP A 283 -26.08 19.70 -5.19
CA ASP A 283 -25.03 20.57 -5.71
C ASP A 283 -23.74 19.78 -6.02
N VAL A 284 -23.41 18.76 -5.23
CA VAL A 284 -22.25 17.88 -5.47
C VAL A 284 -22.29 17.23 -6.85
N TYR A 285 -23.46 16.83 -7.34
CA TYR A 285 -23.64 16.31 -8.70
C TYR A 285 -23.60 17.42 -9.74
N LYS A 286 -24.36 18.50 -9.53
CA LYS A 286 -24.47 19.64 -10.48
C LYS A 286 -23.12 20.32 -10.74
N ASN A 287 -22.25 20.31 -9.73
CA ASN A 287 -20.90 20.87 -9.83
C ASN A 287 -19.84 19.86 -10.32
N GLY A 288 -20.20 18.60 -10.58
CA GLY A 288 -19.26 17.56 -11.00
C GLY A 288 -18.27 17.15 -9.91
N GLN A 289 -18.68 17.25 -8.63
CA GLN A 289 -17.83 17.01 -7.46
C GLN A 289 -17.98 15.60 -6.87
N ILE A 290 -18.48 14.64 -7.66
CA ILE A 290 -18.47 13.20 -7.31
C ILE A 290 -17.28 12.55 -7.99
N VAL A 291 -16.30 12.15 -7.18
CA VAL A 291 -15.08 11.48 -7.61
C VAL A 291 -15.25 9.97 -7.45
N TYR A 292 -15.03 9.22 -8.51
CA TYR A 292 -15.14 7.76 -8.52
C TYR A 292 -13.79 7.13 -8.77
N PHE A 293 -13.32 6.31 -7.83
CA PHE A 293 -12.13 5.48 -7.97
C PHE A 293 -12.52 4.12 -8.57
N ILE A 294 -12.73 4.08 -9.89
CA ILE A 294 -13.17 2.89 -10.64
C ILE A 294 -12.00 2.28 -11.41
N GLU A 295 -11.24 3.10 -12.12
CA GLU A 295 -10.17 2.65 -13.01
C GLU A 295 -9.08 1.89 -12.23
N HIS A 296 -8.67 2.43 -11.08
CA HIS A 296 -7.70 1.80 -10.18
C HIS A 296 -8.36 1.30 -8.87
N ALA A 297 -9.61 0.85 -8.94
CA ALA A 297 -10.34 0.42 -7.75
C ALA A 297 -9.63 -0.68 -6.96
N ASN A 298 -8.98 -1.62 -7.65
CA ASN A 298 -8.19 -2.69 -7.05
C ASN A 298 -6.96 -2.15 -6.29
N VAL A 299 -6.33 -1.07 -6.75
CA VAL A 299 -5.21 -0.39 -6.06
C VAL A 299 -5.72 0.21 -4.76
N TRP A 300 -6.79 1.01 -4.81
CA TRP A 300 -7.41 1.62 -3.64
C TRP A 300 -7.88 0.62 -2.59
N TYR A 301 -8.32 -0.57 -3.01
CA TYR A 301 -8.92 -1.55 -2.11
C TYR A 301 -7.95 -2.63 -1.62
N THR A 302 -7.05 -3.13 -2.48
CA THR A 302 -6.22 -4.31 -2.16
C THR A 302 -4.75 -4.00 -1.95
N SER A 303 -4.23 -2.90 -2.52
CA SER A 303 -2.82 -2.51 -2.44
C SER A 303 -2.58 -1.27 -1.56
N THR A 304 -3.62 -0.76 -0.89
CA THR A 304 -3.47 0.33 0.09
C THR A 304 -2.35 0.00 1.07
N GLY A 305 -1.39 0.90 1.22
CA GLY A 305 -0.18 0.69 2.01
C GLY A 305 1.06 0.37 1.18
N GLY A 306 0.93 0.20 -0.15
CA GLY A 306 2.03 0.15 -1.09
C GLY A 306 2.49 1.55 -1.53
N VAL A 307 3.73 1.68 -1.95
CA VAL A 307 4.34 2.94 -2.39
C VAL A 307 3.85 3.32 -3.78
N GLN A 308 3.83 2.38 -4.74
CA GLN A 308 3.28 2.59 -6.08
C GLN A 308 1.76 2.77 -6.02
N ALA A 309 1.09 2.08 -5.08
CA ALA A 309 -0.32 2.31 -4.82
C ALA A 309 -0.59 3.75 -4.37
N LEU A 310 0.23 4.32 -3.48
CA LEU A 310 0.10 5.71 -3.04
C LEU A 310 0.35 6.69 -4.20
N ASP A 311 1.34 6.42 -5.07
CA ASP A 311 1.58 7.18 -6.29
C ASP A 311 0.36 7.20 -7.21
N CYS A 312 -0.22 6.02 -7.47
CA CYS A 312 -1.43 5.85 -8.26
C CYS A 312 -2.64 6.59 -7.63
N MET A 313 -2.83 6.46 -6.31
CA MET A 313 -3.90 7.16 -5.58
C MET A 313 -3.77 8.68 -5.68
N LEU A 314 -2.55 9.22 -5.59
CA LEU A 314 -2.29 10.64 -5.80
C LEU A 314 -2.57 11.06 -7.25
N GLY A 315 -2.20 10.25 -8.25
CA GLY A 315 -2.53 10.49 -9.65
C GLY A 315 -4.04 10.54 -9.91
N ASP A 316 -4.82 9.64 -9.31
CA ASP A 316 -6.28 9.65 -9.41
C ASP A 316 -6.88 10.93 -8.80
N LEU A 317 -6.35 11.37 -7.64
CA LEU A 317 -6.80 12.61 -6.99
C LEU A 317 -6.43 13.85 -7.81
N GLU A 318 -5.23 13.90 -8.37
CA GLU A 318 -4.79 14.97 -9.27
C GLU A 318 -5.68 15.07 -10.51
N GLY A 319 -5.93 13.94 -11.17
CA GLY A 319 -6.80 13.87 -12.34
C GLY A 319 -8.26 14.27 -12.07
N ALA A 320 -8.74 14.00 -10.85
CA ALA A 320 -10.12 14.33 -10.46
C ALA A 320 -10.30 15.76 -9.94
N LEU A 321 -9.29 16.31 -9.26
CA LEU A 321 -9.42 17.58 -8.53
C LEU A 321 -8.79 18.78 -9.24
N ILE A 322 -7.75 18.56 -10.10
CA ILE A 322 -7.09 19.63 -10.83
C ILE A 322 -7.74 19.80 -12.20
N PRO A 323 -8.31 20.97 -12.53
CA PRO A 323 -8.91 21.19 -13.84
C PRO A 323 -7.89 21.04 -14.99
N VAL A 324 -8.29 20.41 -16.10
CA VAL A 324 -7.44 20.14 -17.26
C VAL A 324 -6.81 21.43 -17.86
N GLU A 325 -7.48 22.59 -17.70
CA GLU A 325 -6.97 23.89 -18.17
C GLU A 325 -5.71 24.32 -17.39
N ALA A 326 -5.62 24.00 -16.10
CA ALA A 326 -4.46 24.36 -15.26
C ALA A 326 -3.20 23.52 -15.58
N THR A 327 -3.38 22.28 -16.02
CA THR A 327 -2.26 21.41 -16.42
C THR A 327 -1.63 21.80 -17.76
N ALA A 328 -2.37 22.44 -18.65
CA ALA A 328 -1.87 22.92 -19.94
C ALA A 328 -1.00 24.21 -19.81
N GLU A 329 -1.26 25.06 -18.82
CA GLU A 329 -0.47 26.26 -18.56
C GLU A 329 0.87 25.91 -17.87
N ALA A 330 0.87 24.95 -16.91
CA ALA A 330 2.07 24.50 -16.24
C ALA A 330 3.06 23.71 -17.14
N ALA A 331 2.59 23.14 -18.23
CA ALA A 331 3.41 22.44 -19.24
C ALA A 331 4.00 23.39 -20.31
N ALA A 332 3.62 24.67 -20.29
CA ALA A 332 4.04 25.68 -21.25
C ALA A 332 5.06 26.69 -20.70
N GLU A 333 5.37 26.63 -19.42
CA GLU A 333 6.46 27.36 -18.75
C GLU A 333 7.71 26.48 -18.57
#